data_c5622aac91ebd9ca5f29b757c3de5b3b
#
_entry.id   c5622aac91ebd9ca5f29b757c3de5b3b
#
_cell.length_a   1.000
_cell.length_b   1.000
_cell.length_c   1.000
_cell.angle_alpha   90.00
_cell.angle_beta   90.00
_cell.angle_gamma   90.00
#
_symmetry.space_group_name_H-M   'P 1'
#
loop_
_entity.id
_entity.type
_entity.pdbx_description
1 polymer ?
#
loop_
_entity_poly.entity_id
_entity_poly.type
_entity_poly.pdbx_seq_one_letter_code
_entity_poly.pdbx_strand_id
1 'polypeptide(L)'
;MQQAKTKKSISVPEMGRMLGLGKVESYWLVKKNYFTTIQVAGRIRVMLDSFEDWYAGQFHYKKVDGTPPGAKWRHTTMSVPELAELLGLKSATAYDLVKRAHLETMIIDRRIRVVNDSFESWYAGQSHYIKITERSC
;
A
#
# COMPACT_ATOMS: atom_id res chain seq x y z
N MET A 1 -26.81 24.07 -5.15
CA MET A 1 -26.21 23.80 -4.83
C MET A 1 -25.30 23.62 -4.77
N GLN A 2 -24.93 23.60 -4.45
CA GLN A 2 -23.93 23.49 -4.38
C GLN A 2 -23.43 22.54 -4.49
N GLN A 3 -23.05 22.34 -5.03
CA GLN A 3 -22.31 21.43 -5.14
C GLN A 3 -21.46 21.02 -4.21
N ALA A 4 -21.32 19.89 -4.02
CA ALA A 4 -20.44 19.58 -2.97
C ALA A 4 -19.10 20.22 -3.24
N LYS A 5 -18.65 20.98 -2.36
CA LYS A 5 -17.34 21.56 -2.52
C LYS A 5 -16.29 20.51 -2.29
N THR A 6 -15.51 20.25 -3.31
CA THR A 6 -14.38 19.36 -3.17
C THR A 6 -13.26 20.12 -2.47
N LYS A 7 -12.87 19.69 -1.30
CA LYS A 7 -11.73 20.26 -0.62
C LYS A 7 -10.48 19.93 -1.42
N LYS A 8 -9.63 20.94 -1.61
CA LYS A 8 -8.36 20.75 -2.30
C LYS A 8 -7.20 20.60 -1.34
N SER A 9 -7.36 21.06 -0.12
CA SER A 9 -6.32 20.95 0.90
C SER A 9 -6.94 20.76 2.27
N ILE A 10 -6.14 20.28 3.20
CA ILE A 10 -6.53 20.12 4.61
C ILE A 10 -5.42 20.66 5.48
N SER A 11 -5.75 20.95 6.73
CA SER A 11 -4.76 21.39 7.69
C SER A 11 -3.93 20.20 8.17
N VAL A 12 -2.78 20.49 8.76
CA VAL A 12 -1.95 19.43 9.33
C VAL A 12 -2.70 18.70 10.46
N PRO A 13 -3.41 19.39 11.37
CA PRO A 13 -4.20 18.68 12.38
C PRO A 13 -5.29 17.79 11.79
N GLU A 14 -5.95 18.23 10.72
CA GLU A 14 -6.95 17.39 10.05
C GLU A 14 -6.33 16.10 9.51
N MET A 15 -5.18 16.24 8.86
CA MET A 15 -4.44 15.07 8.36
C MET A 15 -4.08 14.14 9.52
N GLY A 16 -3.60 14.72 10.62
CA GLY A 16 -3.26 13.92 11.79
C GLY A 16 -4.44 13.11 12.31
N ARG A 17 -5.61 13.73 12.37
CA ARG A 17 -6.81 13.02 12.82
C ARG A 17 -7.19 11.90 11.87
N MET A 18 -7.01 12.12 10.57
CA MET A 18 -7.29 11.07 9.57
C MET A 18 -6.42 9.83 9.77
N LEU A 19 -5.18 10.03 10.19
CA LEU A 19 -4.21 8.95 10.36
C LEU A 19 -4.04 8.49 11.81
N GLY A 20 -4.79 9.09 12.73
CA GLY A 20 -4.65 8.74 14.14
C GLY A 20 -3.35 9.20 14.76
N LEU A 21 -2.77 10.28 14.25
CA LEU A 21 -1.49 10.80 14.74
C LEU A 21 -1.70 11.97 15.68
N GLY A 22 -0.79 12.12 16.63
CA GLY A 22 -0.75 13.31 17.49
C GLY A 22 -0.18 14.50 16.72
N LYS A 23 -0.21 15.65 17.37
CA LYS A 23 0.21 16.90 16.75
C LYS A 23 1.68 16.84 16.28
N VAL A 24 2.57 16.39 17.15
CA VAL A 24 4.00 16.36 16.83
C VAL A 24 4.26 15.41 15.67
N GLU A 25 3.66 14.24 15.72
CA GLU A 25 3.84 13.23 14.67
C GLU A 25 3.31 13.70 13.34
N SER A 26 2.20 14.46 13.35
CA SER A 26 1.63 15.00 12.11
C SER A 26 2.60 15.96 11.43
N TYR A 27 3.22 16.86 12.20
CA TYR A 27 4.20 17.79 11.64
C TYR A 27 5.48 17.08 11.22
N TRP A 28 5.88 16.04 11.93
CA TRP A 28 7.02 15.22 11.51
C TRP A 28 6.74 14.56 10.16
N LEU A 29 5.51 14.09 9.95
CA LEU A 29 5.14 13.48 8.69
C LEU A 29 5.23 14.48 7.55
N VAL A 30 4.76 15.70 7.77
CA VAL A 30 4.87 16.78 6.77
C VAL A 30 6.35 17.02 6.40
N LYS A 31 7.23 17.00 7.38
CA LYS A 31 8.65 17.25 7.13
C LYS A 31 9.33 16.20 6.27
N LYS A 32 8.74 15.02 6.17
CA LYS A 32 9.31 13.95 5.33
C LYS A 32 9.11 14.18 3.83
N ASN A 33 8.30 15.17 3.47
CA ASN A 33 8.07 15.56 2.07
C ASN A 33 7.50 14.45 1.19
N TYR A 34 6.67 13.59 1.76
CA TYR A 34 6.01 12.53 0.99
C TYR A 34 4.91 13.05 0.08
N PHE A 35 4.36 14.22 0.41
CA PHE A 35 3.26 14.82 -0.34
C PHE A 35 3.42 16.34 -0.34
N THR A 36 2.72 16.98 -1.26
CA THR A 36 2.83 18.40 -1.47
C THR A 36 2.13 19.19 -0.38
N THR A 37 2.79 20.21 0.11
CA THR A 37 2.19 21.17 1.04
C THR A 37 2.36 22.58 0.49
N ILE A 38 1.48 23.47 0.91
CA ILE A 38 1.59 24.88 0.56
C ILE A 38 1.36 25.70 1.84
N GLN A 39 1.71 26.98 1.78
CA GLN A 39 1.42 27.88 2.88
C GLN A 39 0.35 28.85 2.45
N VAL A 40 -0.68 28.97 3.30
CA VAL A 40 -1.77 29.91 3.07
C VAL A 40 -1.94 30.70 4.37
N ALA A 41 -1.79 32.01 4.28
CA ALA A 41 -1.90 32.89 5.43
C ALA A 41 -1.03 32.43 6.60
N GLY A 42 0.21 32.03 6.30
CA GLY A 42 1.18 31.61 7.31
C GLY A 42 0.97 30.21 7.85
N ARG A 43 0.00 29.45 7.33
CA ARG A 43 -0.30 28.11 7.80
C ARG A 43 -0.02 27.08 6.72
N ILE A 44 0.49 25.92 7.14
CA ILE A 44 0.76 24.82 6.24
C ILE A 44 -0.54 24.11 5.88
N ARG A 45 -0.76 23.93 4.59
CA ARG A 45 -1.89 23.15 4.08
C ARG A 45 -1.38 21.97 3.31
N VAL A 46 -1.97 20.80 3.53
CA VAL A 46 -1.63 19.57 2.85
C VAL A 46 -2.54 19.43 1.64
N MET A 47 -1.93 19.26 0.46
CA MET A 47 -2.71 19.11 -0.77
C MET A 47 -3.31 17.71 -0.82
N LEU A 48 -4.64 17.64 -0.89
CA LEU A 48 -5.34 16.36 -0.81
C LEU A 48 -4.98 15.38 -1.93
N ASP A 49 -4.90 15.86 -3.15
CA ASP A 49 -4.56 14.97 -4.27
C ASP A 49 -3.22 14.31 -4.05
N SER A 50 -2.24 15.09 -3.62
CA SER A 50 -0.90 14.58 -3.35
C SER A 50 -0.89 13.62 -2.16
N PHE A 51 -1.63 13.98 -1.11
CA PHE A 51 -1.73 13.14 0.08
C PHE A 51 -2.38 11.78 -0.25
N GLU A 52 -3.49 11.80 -1.00
CA GLU A 52 -4.17 10.55 -1.35
C GLU A 52 -3.32 9.69 -2.29
N ASP A 53 -2.57 10.33 -3.20
CA ASP A 53 -1.67 9.57 -4.05
C ASP A 53 -0.56 8.90 -3.23
N TRP A 54 0.01 9.63 -2.27
CA TRP A 54 0.98 9.05 -1.35
C TRP A 54 0.38 7.92 -0.54
N TYR A 55 -0.84 8.14 0.00
CA TYR A 55 -1.51 7.14 0.82
C TYR A 55 -1.74 5.85 0.04
N ALA A 56 -2.11 5.97 -1.21
CA ALA A 56 -2.34 4.83 -2.08
C ALA A 56 -1.06 4.05 -2.40
N GLY A 57 0.09 4.67 -2.21
CA GLY A 57 1.37 4.05 -2.53
C GLY A 57 2.14 3.48 -1.36
N GLN A 58 1.55 3.48 -0.16
CA GLN A 58 2.24 3.01 1.05
C GLN A 58 1.31 2.12 1.87
N PHE A 59 1.86 1.35 2.79
CA PHE A 59 1.09 0.43 3.63
C PHE A 59 1.28 0.67 5.12
N HIS A 60 2.19 1.57 5.50
CA HIS A 60 2.52 1.77 6.90
C HIS A 60 1.45 2.57 7.65
N TYR A 61 1.07 3.72 7.10
CA TYR A 61 0.05 4.57 7.72
C TYR A 61 -1.33 4.13 7.31
N LYS A 62 -2.25 4.12 8.28
CA LYS A 62 -3.63 3.66 8.03
C LYS A 62 -4.60 4.69 8.53
N LYS A 63 -5.58 5.02 7.69
CA LYS A 63 -6.63 5.95 8.09
C LYS A 63 -7.51 5.32 9.16
N VAL A 64 -7.89 6.13 10.13
CA VAL A 64 -8.72 5.65 11.25
C VAL A 64 -10.14 5.28 10.80
N ASP A 65 -10.58 5.77 9.63
CA ASP A 65 -11.91 5.45 9.11
C ASP A 65 -11.99 4.07 8.45
N GLY A 66 -10.88 3.35 8.41
CA GLY A 66 -10.84 2.01 7.83
C GLY A 66 -10.50 1.96 6.35
N THR A 67 -10.36 3.09 5.68
CA THR A 67 -9.95 3.10 4.28
C THR A 67 -8.56 2.46 4.16
N PRO A 68 -8.40 1.37 3.41
CA PRO A 68 -7.12 0.68 3.38
C PRO A 68 -6.07 1.46 2.60
N PRO A 69 -4.81 1.41 3.05
CA PRO A 69 -3.72 2.02 2.29
C PRO A 69 -3.31 1.14 1.12
N GLY A 70 -2.41 1.64 0.29
CA GLY A 70 -1.79 0.82 -0.73
C GLY A 70 -2.65 0.50 -1.93
N ALA A 71 -3.69 1.30 -2.21
CA ALA A 71 -4.59 1.03 -3.33
C ALA A 71 -3.84 0.92 -4.65
N LYS A 72 -2.74 1.65 -4.79
CA LYS A 72 -1.93 1.63 -6.00
C LYS A 72 -1.32 0.25 -6.26
N TRP A 73 -1.05 -0.51 -5.20
CA TRP A 73 -0.33 -1.79 -5.29
C TRP A 73 -1.17 -3.01 -4.92
N ARG A 74 -2.34 -2.82 -4.32
CA ARG A 74 -3.14 -3.94 -3.80
C ARG A 74 -3.57 -4.93 -4.85
N HIS A 75 -3.88 -4.45 -6.04
CA HIS A 75 -4.42 -5.32 -7.10
C HIS A 75 -3.33 -5.78 -8.07
N THR A 76 -2.15 -5.20 -8.00
CA THR A 76 -1.06 -5.55 -8.91
C THR A 76 0.07 -6.30 -8.23
N THR A 77 0.07 -6.34 -6.90
CA THR A 77 1.09 -7.06 -6.13
C THR A 77 0.45 -7.80 -4.98
N MET A 78 1.18 -8.75 -4.42
CA MET A 78 0.79 -9.46 -3.21
C MET A 78 1.97 -9.55 -2.26
N SER A 79 1.69 -9.66 -0.95
CA SER A 79 2.75 -9.91 0.01
C SER A 79 3.19 -11.36 -0.08
N VAL A 80 4.38 -11.66 0.44
CA VAL A 80 4.83 -13.07 0.47
C VAL A 80 3.93 -13.93 1.35
N PRO A 81 3.46 -13.45 2.54
CA PRO A 81 2.47 -14.22 3.28
C PRO A 81 1.18 -14.51 2.50
N GLU A 82 0.72 -13.55 1.69
CA GLU A 82 -0.45 -13.79 0.83
C GLU A 82 -0.17 -14.86 -0.20
N LEU A 83 1.03 -14.85 -0.79
CA LEU A 83 1.44 -15.89 -1.71
C LEU A 83 1.48 -17.26 -1.02
N ALA A 84 2.01 -17.29 0.19
CA ALA A 84 2.06 -18.52 0.99
C ALA A 84 0.66 -19.07 1.21
N GLU A 85 -0.26 -18.21 1.58
CA GLU A 85 -1.66 -18.60 1.81
C GLU A 85 -2.30 -19.12 0.52
N LEU A 86 -2.05 -18.43 -0.58
CA LEU A 86 -2.61 -18.80 -1.88
C LEU A 86 -2.18 -20.21 -2.30
N LEU A 87 -0.94 -20.58 -2.03
CA LEU A 87 -0.38 -21.88 -2.42
C LEU A 87 -0.35 -22.89 -1.28
N GLY A 88 -0.84 -22.53 -0.10
CA GLY A 88 -0.83 -23.44 1.04
C GLY A 88 0.56 -23.75 1.56
N LEU A 89 1.45 -22.77 1.55
CA LEU A 89 2.84 -22.93 1.97
C LEU A 89 3.10 -22.20 3.28
N LYS A 90 4.16 -22.60 3.96
CA LYS A 90 4.68 -21.81 5.08
C LYS A 90 5.38 -20.58 4.53
N SER A 91 5.42 -19.51 5.32
CA SER A 91 6.04 -18.26 4.89
C SER A 91 7.50 -18.46 4.44
N ALA A 92 8.28 -19.21 5.20
CA ALA A 92 9.68 -19.45 4.84
C ALA A 92 9.79 -20.12 3.48
N THR A 93 8.92 -21.08 3.20
CA THR A 93 8.89 -21.76 1.92
C THR A 93 8.51 -20.83 0.79
N ALA A 94 7.57 -19.92 1.06
CA ALA A 94 7.14 -18.94 0.07
C ALA A 94 8.27 -17.97 -0.26
N TYR A 95 9.02 -17.48 0.74
CA TYR A 95 10.16 -16.61 0.51
C TYR A 95 11.23 -17.32 -0.36
N ASP A 96 11.47 -18.59 -0.08
CA ASP A 96 12.40 -19.37 -0.85
C ASP A 96 11.91 -19.55 -2.30
N LEU A 97 10.63 -19.80 -2.46
CA LEU A 97 10.02 -19.95 -3.79
C LEU A 97 10.18 -18.68 -4.62
N VAL A 98 9.94 -17.51 -4.02
CA VAL A 98 10.09 -16.23 -4.73
C VAL A 98 11.50 -16.11 -5.31
N LYS A 99 12.51 -16.51 -4.54
CA LYS A 99 13.90 -16.46 -5.00
C LYS A 99 14.18 -17.49 -6.10
N ARG A 100 13.76 -18.74 -5.89
CA ARG A 100 14.05 -19.81 -6.83
C ARG A 100 13.35 -19.63 -8.17
N ALA A 101 12.13 -19.14 -8.14
CA ALA A 101 11.35 -18.93 -9.35
C ALA A 101 11.66 -17.59 -10.03
N HIS A 102 12.53 -16.79 -9.43
CA HIS A 102 12.91 -15.47 -9.96
C HIS A 102 11.69 -14.58 -10.22
N LEU A 103 10.72 -14.62 -9.31
CA LEU A 103 9.54 -13.77 -9.43
C LEU A 103 9.92 -12.31 -9.30
N GLU A 104 9.29 -11.48 -10.10
CA GLU A 104 9.52 -10.04 -10.01
C GLU A 104 8.95 -9.51 -8.70
N THR A 105 9.74 -8.70 -8.00
CA THR A 105 9.34 -8.16 -6.70
C THR A 105 9.58 -6.67 -6.65
N MET A 106 8.87 -6.02 -5.74
CA MET A 106 9.07 -4.61 -5.41
C MET A 106 9.24 -4.52 -3.90
N ILE A 107 9.91 -3.47 -3.45
CA ILE A 107 10.01 -3.22 -2.01
C ILE A 107 9.20 -1.98 -1.70
N ILE A 108 8.19 -2.14 -0.86
CA ILE A 108 7.32 -1.05 -0.43
C ILE A 108 7.32 -1.06 1.10
N ASP A 109 7.72 0.07 1.71
CA ASP A 109 7.82 0.18 3.15
C ASP A 109 8.66 -0.95 3.75
N ARG A 110 9.80 -1.24 3.13
CA ARG A 110 10.76 -2.26 3.57
C ARG A 110 10.22 -3.68 3.50
N ARG A 111 9.10 -3.89 2.82
CA ARG A 111 8.51 -5.21 2.66
C ARG A 111 8.51 -5.61 1.20
N ILE A 112 8.76 -6.89 0.97
CA ILE A 112 8.75 -7.44 -0.39
C ILE A 112 7.31 -7.64 -0.83
N ARG A 113 7.01 -7.14 -2.03
CA ARG A 113 5.73 -7.39 -2.69
C ARG A 113 6.01 -8.11 -4.00
N VAL A 114 5.29 -9.18 -4.26
CA VAL A 114 5.44 -9.96 -5.49
C VAL A 114 4.51 -9.37 -6.54
N VAL A 115 5.05 -9.13 -7.74
CA VAL A 115 4.25 -8.60 -8.84
C VAL A 115 3.35 -9.72 -9.37
N ASN A 116 2.04 -9.48 -9.34
CA ASN A 116 1.06 -10.50 -9.69
C ASN A 116 1.25 -11.07 -11.09
N ASP A 117 1.53 -10.21 -12.07
CA ASP A 117 1.73 -10.67 -13.46
C ASP A 117 2.90 -11.64 -13.56
N SER A 118 3.99 -11.37 -12.84
CA SER A 118 5.15 -12.26 -12.81
C SER A 118 4.79 -13.60 -12.19
N PHE A 119 4.03 -13.56 -11.10
CA PHE A 119 3.58 -14.80 -10.46
C PHE A 119 2.68 -15.61 -11.39
N GLU A 120 1.69 -14.97 -12.03
CA GLU A 120 0.75 -15.70 -12.87
C GLU A 120 1.45 -16.29 -14.09
N SER A 121 2.42 -15.57 -14.65
CA SER A 121 3.19 -16.07 -15.78
C SER A 121 4.00 -17.32 -15.39
N TRP A 122 4.65 -17.26 -14.24
CA TRP A 122 5.37 -18.41 -13.70
C TRP A 122 4.42 -19.55 -13.38
N TYR A 123 3.30 -19.25 -12.75
CA TYR A 123 2.33 -20.25 -12.33
C TYR A 123 1.78 -21.03 -13.53
N ALA A 124 1.49 -20.33 -14.62
CA ALA A 124 0.95 -20.97 -15.84
C ALA A 124 1.97 -21.91 -16.49
N GLY A 125 3.25 -21.69 -16.24
CA GLY A 125 4.31 -22.48 -16.87
C GLY A 125 4.79 -23.68 -16.05
N GLN A 126 4.13 -23.97 -14.92
CA GLN A 126 4.54 -25.07 -14.06
C GLN A 126 3.31 -25.86 -13.59
N SER A 127 3.52 -27.06 -13.10
CA SER A 127 2.43 -27.93 -12.66
C SER A 127 2.61 -28.48 -11.24
N HIS A 128 3.71 -28.12 -10.58
CA HIS A 128 3.99 -28.65 -9.25
C HIS A 128 3.15 -27.95 -8.16
N TYR A 129 3.09 -26.61 -8.22
CA TYR A 129 2.32 -25.84 -7.24
C TYR A 129 0.93 -25.57 -7.78
N ILE A 130 -0.08 -25.76 -6.92
CA ILE A 130 -1.47 -25.55 -7.28
C ILE A 130 -2.13 -24.67 -6.23
N LYS A 131 -2.78 -23.59 -6.65
CA LYS A 131 -3.49 -22.71 -5.73
C LYS A 131 -4.50 -23.52 -4.94
N ILE A 132 -4.62 -23.21 -3.65
CA ILE A 132 -5.56 -23.91 -2.77
C ILE A 132 -6.97 -23.91 -3.36
N THR A 133 -7.39 -22.77 -3.93
CA THR A 133 -8.73 -22.63 -4.49
C THR A 133 -8.95 -23.46 -5.76
N GLU A 134 -7.88 -23.94 -6.37
CA GLU A 134 -7.96 -24.74 -7.60
C GLU A 134 -7.73 -26.23 -7.38
N ARG A 135 -7.51 -26.64 -6.14
CA ARG A 135 -7.27 -28.05 -5.83
C ARG A 135 -8.57 -28.82 -5.87
N SER A 136 -8.51 -29.97 -6.51
CA SER A 136 -9.64 -30.91 -6.53
C SER A 136 -9.77 -31.55 -5.16
N CYS A 137 -10.99 -31.84 -4.76
CA CYS A 137 -11.23 -32.61 -3.54
C CYS A 137 -11.07 -34.08 -3.78
#